data_af25ae2226e77c5c5ce5b6d8432276f0
#
_entry.id   af25ae2226e77c5c5ce5b6d8432276f0
#
_cell.length_a   1.000
_cell.length_b   1.000
_cell.length_c   1.000
_cell.angle_alpha   90.00
_cell.angle_beta   90.00
_cell.angle_gamma   90.00
#
_symmetry.space_group_name_H-M   'P 1'
#
loop_
_entity.id
_entity.type
_entity.pdbx_description
1 polymer ?
#
loop_
_entity_poly.entity_id
_entity_poly.type
_entity_poly.pdbx_seq_one_letter_code
_entity_poly.pdbx_strand_id
1 'polypeptide(L)'
;MLKRSIKTVLVVVTLLFATTISIFAQTSQPPAKQEADAQSNSISDQDIEMLRKDLRAQRKEITAQTVNLTADEATKFWPIFDQYRQEAIKPNDQRWALIKDYAANYNTMTDAQAQDYIKRSTDVEQQLIALRMKYVPLFEKVISPKKTALWYQIDRRIDLLISLQLSARIPMVDTSR
;
A
#
# COMPACT_ATOMS: atom_id res chain seq x y z
N MET A 1 12.25 -19.08 21.07
CA MET A 1 10.84 -19.13 20.63
C MET A 1 10.49 -18.20 19.45
N LEU A 2 11.47 -17.46 18.92
CA LEU A 2 11.25 -16.44 17.86
C LEU A 2 11.18 -17.00 16.41
N LYS A 3 11.55 -18.26 16.19
CA LYS A 3 11.63 -18.87 14.85
C LYS A 3 10.30 -19.38 14.26
N ARG A 4 9.21 -19.45 15.04
CA ARG A 4 7.92 -19.98 14.56
C ARG A 4 7.01 -18.91 13.94
N SER A 5 7.14 -17.63 14.34
CA SER A 5 6.24 -16.57 13.88
C SER A 5 6.50 -16.10 12.43
N ILE A 6 7.76 -16.16 11.99
CA ILE A 6 8.12 -15.72 10.61
C ILE A 6 7.64 -16.70 9.54
N LYS A 7 7.53 -18.00 9.88
CA LYS A 7 7.07 -19.03 8.94
C LYS A 7 5.57 -18.96 8.67
N THR A 8 4.78 -18.48 9.63
CA THR A 8 3.31 -18.41 9.49
C THR A 8 2.89 -17.23 8.58
N VAL A 9 3.62 -16.13 8.60
CA VAL A 9 3.36 -14.98 7.71
C VAL A 9 3.75 -15.29 6.26
N LEU A 10 4.76 -16.17 6.04
CA LEU A 10 5.19 -16.55 4.69
C LEU A 10 4.24 -17.57 4.03
N VAL A 11 3.50 -18.36 4.80
CA VAL A 11 2.60 -19.41 4.29
C VAL A 11 1.29 -18.85 3.72
N VAL A 12 0.83 -17.70 4.17
CA VAL A 12 -0.40 -17.07 3.65
C VAL A 12 -0.22 -16.47 2.26
N VAL A 13 1.01 -16.19 1.84
CA VAL A 13 1.31 -15.61 0.51
C VAL A 13 1.49 -16.67 -0.58
N THR A 14 1.73 -17.95 -0.22
CA THR A 14 2.08 -19.01 -1.20
C THR A 14 0.93 -19.92 -1.62
N LEU A 15 -0.31 -19.72 -1.17
CA LEU A 15 -1.41 -20.68 -1.41
C LEU A 15 -2.35 -20.31 -2.56
N LEU A 16 -1.91 -19.54 -3.57
CA LEU A 16 -2.73 -19.15 -4.72
C LEU A 16 -2.10 -19.45 -6.10
N PHE A 17 -1.22 -20.45 -6.21
CA PHE A 17 -0.76 -20.94 -7.51
C PHE A 17 -0.77 -22.46 -7.59
N ALA A 18 -1.93 -23.04 -7.81
CA ALA A 18 -2.07 -24.38 -8.35
C ALA A 18 -3.16 -24.37 -9.43
N THR A 19 -2.80 -24.02 -10.66
CA THR A 19 -3.64 -24.28 -11.84
C THR A 19 -3.02 -25.38 -12.67
N THR A 20 -3.74 -26.48 -12.75
CA THR A 20 -3.51 -27.65 -13.58
C THR A 20 -3.43 -27.29 -15.07
N ILE A 21 -2.35 -27.70 -15.71
CA ILE A 21 -2.18 -27.66 -17.16
C ILE A 21 -2.97 -28.83 -17.76
N SER A 22 -4.07 -28.53 -18.44
CA SER A 22 -4.73 -29.48 -19.33
C SER A 22 -4.36 -29.18 -20.78
N ILE A 23 -3.59 -30.06 -21.38
CA ILE A 23 -3.26 -30.04 -22.81
C ILE A 23 -4.49 -30.55 -23.57
N PHE A 24 -5.09 -29.73 -24.42
CA PHE A 24 -6.04 -30.18 -25.45
C PHE A 24 -5.61 -29.70 -26.83
N ALA A 25 -5.76 -30.65 -27.77
CA ALA A 25 -5.31 -30.64 -29.15
C ALA A 25 -5.96 -29.51 -30.00
N GLN A 26 -5.19 -29.00 -30.93
CA GLN A 26 -5.56 -28.06 -31.97
C GLN A 26 -6.66 -28.59 -32.90
N THR A 27 -7.70 -27.77 -33.09
CA THR A 27 -8.46 -27.71 -34.33
C THR A 27 -8.43 -26.26 -34.83
N SER A 28 -7.94 -26.10 -36.03
CA SER A 28 -7.78 -24.82 -36.76
C SER A 28 -9.17 -24.26 -37.12
N GLN A 29 -9.51 -23.10 -36.51
CA GLN A 29 -10.54 -22.18 -37.00
C GLN A 29 -9.95 -20.81 -37.25
N PRO A 30 -10.42 -20.05 -38.28
CA PRO A 30 -9.86 -18.75 -38.63
C PRO A 30 -10.13 -17.70 -37.55
N PRO A 31 -9.31 -16.62 -37.45
CA PRO A 31 -9.38 -15.69 -36.34
C PRO A 31 -10.68 -14.90 -36.40
N ALA A 32 -11.66 -15.29 -35.58
CA ALA A 32 -12.70 -14.37 -35.16
C ALA A 32 -12.00 -13.22 -34.37
N LYS A 33 -12.28 -11.98 -34.76
CA LYS A 33 -11.93 -10.80 -34.00
C LYS A 33 -12.38 -11.00 -32.56
N GLN A 34 -11.46 -11.40 -31.70
CA GLN A 34 -11.64 -11.21 -30.28
C GLN A 34 -11.54 -9.69 -30.04
N GLU A 35 -12.69 -9.06 -29.98
CA GLU A 35 -12.84 -7.84 -29.23
C GLU A 35 -12.39 -8.21 -27.81
N ALA A 36 -11.17 -7.82 -27.48
CA ALA A 36 -10.68 -7.85 -26.12
C ALA A 36 -11.64 -6.93 -25.33
N ASP A 37 -12.60 -7.52 -24.66
CA ASP A 37 -13.24 -6.92 -23.51
C ASP A 37 -12.11 -6.59 -22.53
N ALA A 38 -11.53 -5.41 -22.72
CA ALA A 38 -10.84 -4.70 -21.68
C ALA A 38 -11.90 -4.32 -20.64
N GLN A 39 -12.38 -5.33 -19.89
CA GLN A 39 -12.98 -5.09 -18.60
C GLN A 39 -11.91 -4.32 -17.82
N SER A 40 -12.05 -2.99 -17.86
CA SER A 40 -11.30 -2.11 -17.01
C SER A 40 -11.58 -2.61 -15.58
N ASN A 41 -10.59 -3.26 -14.98
CA ASN A 41 -10.56 -3.56 -13.57
C ASN A 41 -10.40 -2.23 -12.83
N SER A 42 -11.36 -1.33 -13.02
CA SER A 42 -11.46 -0.10 -12.27
C SER A 42 -11.79 -0.52 -10.84
N ILE A 43 -10.79 -0.50 -9.97
CA ILE A 43 -10.98 -0.68 -8.54
C ILE A 43 -12.05 0.34 -8.12
N SER A 44 -13.19 -0.13 -7.66
CA SER A 44 -14.28 0.74 -7.23
C SER A 44 -13.88 1.52 -5.96
N ASP A 45 -14.49 2.67 -5.73
CA ASP A 45 -14.26 3.43 -4.49
C ASP A 45 -14.62 2.60 -3.25
N GLN A 46 -15.58 1.67 -3.37
CA GLN A 46 -15.98 0.77 -2.31
C GLN A 46 -14.90 -0.28 -2.00
N ASP A 47 -14.24 -0.83 -3.03
CA ASP A 47 -13.11 -1.76 -2.85
C ASP A 47 -11.91 -1.06 -2.19
N ILE A 48 -11.66 0.20 -2.58
CA ILE A 48 -10.62 1.03 -1.97
C ILE A 48 -10.90 1.27 -0.49
N GLU A 49 -12.13 1.62 -0.12
CA GLU A 49 -12.47 1.91 1.28
C GLU A 49 -12.40 0.63 2.14
N MET A 50 -12.83 -0.50 1.60
CA MET A 50 -12.71 -1.80 2.27
C MET A 50 -11.24 -2.16 2.52
N LEU A 51 -10.40 -2.04 1.47
CA LEU A 51 -8.95 -2.26 1.59
C LEU A 51 -8.29 -1.32 2.61
N ARG A 52 -8.69 -0.05 2.64
CA ARG A 52 -8.18 0.92 3.61
C ARG A 52 -8.53 0.57 5.05
N LYS A 53 -9.75 0.07 5.28
CA LYS A 53 -10.22 -0.37 6.60
C LYS A 53 -9.40 -1.56 7.08
N ASP A 54 -9.20 -2.55 6.23
CA ASP A 54 -8.43 -3.75 6.54
C ASP A 54 -6.96 -3.42 6.80
N LEU A 55 -6.35 -2.58 5.97
CA LEU A 55 -4.98 -2.11 6.17
C LEU A 55 -4.80 -1.33 7.48
N ARG A 56 -5.81 -0.53 7.88
CA ARG A 56 -5.77 0.18 9.18
C ARG A 56 -5.79 -0.80 10.35
N ALA A 57 -6.67 -1.80 10.31
CA ALA A 57 -6.76 -2.82 11.35
C ALA A 57 -5.48 -3.68 11.43
N GLN A 58 -5.01 -4.18 10.29
CA GLN A 58 -3.78 -4.98 10.21
C GLN A 58 -2.55 -4.21 10.70
N ARG A 59 -2.44 -2.92 10.35
CA ARG A 59 -1.32 -2.07 10.79
C ARG A 59 -1.26 -1.95 12.31
N LYS A 60 -2.40 -1.74 12.96
CA LYS A 60 -2.48 -1.67 14.44
C LYS A 60 -2.10 -3.00 15.07
N GLU A 61 -2.61 -4.10 14.53
CA GLU A 61 -2.30 -5.46 14.99
C GLU A 61 -0.82 -5.80 14.84
N ILE A 62 -0.23 -5.60 13.66
CA ILE A 62 1.20 -5.84 13.41
C ILE A 62 2.06 -5.01 14.37
N THR A 63 1.70 -3.74 14.59
CA THR A 63 2.40 -2.87 15.53
C THR A 63 2.31 -3.42 16.96
N ALA A 64 1.11 -3.82 17.40
CA ALA A 64 0.90 -4.39 18.74
C ALA A 64 1.72 -5.66 18.98
N GLN A 65 1.75 -6.56 18.00
CA GLN A 65 2.46 -7.83 18.10
C GLN A 65 3.98 -7.67 18.06
N THR A 66 4.49 -6.61 17.41
CA THR A 66 5.91 -6.50 17.10
C THR A 66 6.64 -5.56 18.06
N VAL A 67 6.04 -4.41 18.45
CA VAL A 67 6.72 -3.41 19.30
C VAL A 67 6.88 -3.89 20.75
N ASN A 68 6.09 -4.88 21.17
CA ASN A 68 6.17 -5.50 22.49
C ASN A 68 6.12 -4.46 23.63
N LEU A 69 5.02 -3.69 23.66
CA LEU A 69 4.78 -2.66 24.66
C LEU A 69 4.42 -3.28 26.02
N THR A 70 4.91 -2.68 27.11
CA THR A 70 4.36 -2.94 28.45
C THR A 70 2.95 -2.35 28.56
N ALA A 71 2.19 -2.70 29.59
CA ALA A 71 0.84 -2.14 29.81
C ALA A 71 0.88 -0.60 29.95
N ASP A 72 1.85 -0.07 30.69
CA ASP A 72 2.02 1.38 30.88
C ASP A 72 2.41 2.08 29.59
N GLU A 73 3.33 1.50 28.81
CA GLU A 73 3.70 2.02 27.51
C GLU A 73 2.52 2.01 26.53
N ALA A 74 1.76 0.92 26.50
CA ALA A 74 0.60 0.77 25.62
C ALA A 74 -0.47 1.83 25.88
N THR A 75 -0.77 2.11 27.15
CA THR A 75 -1.75 3.13 27.56
C THR A 75 -1.40 4.51 27.00
N LYS A 76 -0.11 4.86 26.90
CA LYS A 76 0.36 6.15 26.39
C LYS A 76 0.61 6.14 24.88
N PHE A 77 1.04 5.00 24.34
CA PHE A 77 1.39 4.84 22.93
C PHE A 77 0.18 4.90 22.01
N TRP A 78 -0.89 4.16 22.32
CA TRP A 78 -2.03 4.03 21.41
C TRP A 78 -2.74 5.34 21.11
N PRO A 79 -2.97 6.26 22.05
CA PRO A 79 -3.53 7.56 21.72
C PRO A 79 -2.69 8.35 20.71
N ILE A 80 -1.36 8.32 20.83
CA ILE A 80 -0.42 8.99 19.90
C ILE A 80 -0.48 8.28 18.53
N PHE A 81 -0.48 6.94 18.53
CA PHE A 81 -0.60 6.16 17.31
C PHE A 81 -1.92 6.43 16.56
N ASP A 82 -3.04 6.46 17.27
CA ASP A 82 -4.34 6.72 16.66
C ASP A 82 -4.40 8.15 16.09
N GLN A 83 -3.81 9.14 16.77
CA GLN A 83 -3.70 10.50 16.25
C GLN A 83 -2.79 10.56 15.00
N TYR A 84 -1.63 9.90 15.02
CA TYR A 84 -0.77 9.75 13.84
C TYR A 84 -1.55 9.17 12.65
N ARG A 85 -2.32 8.11 12.87
CA ARG A 85 -3.12 7.47 11.84
C ARG A 85 -4.23 8.37 11.32
N GLN A 86 -4.84 9.17 12.18
CA GLN A 86 -5.85 10.14 11.79
C GLN A 86 -5.26 11.24 10.90
N GLU A 87 -4.11 11.79 11.26
CA GLU A 87 -3.43 12.79 10.43
C GLU A 87 -2.90 12.23 9.10
N ALA A 88 -2.62 10.93 9.03
CA ALA A 88 -2.21 10.25 7.81
C ALA A 88 -3.35 10.08 6.78
N ILE A 89 -4.61 10.27 7.15
CA ILE A 89 -5.76 10.10 6.24
C ILE A 89 -5.62 11.05 5.05
N LYS A 90 -5.45 12.34 5.30
CA LYS A 90 -5.43 13.36 4.24
C LYS A 90 -4.34 13.11 3.17
N PRO A 91 -3.05 12.93 3.50
CA PRO A 91 -2.04 12.65 2.48
C PRO A 91 -2.26 11.30 1.77
N ASN A 92 -2.81 10.30 2.45
CA ASN A 92 -3.17 9.05 1.78
C ASN A 92 -4.36 9.22 0.83
N ASP A 93 -5.35 10.05 1.14
CA ASP A 93 -6.45 10.38 0.24
C ASP A 93 -5.95 11.09 -1.02
N GLN A 94 -5.03 12.03 -0.87
CA GLN A 94 -4.37 12.69 -1.99
C GLN A 94 -3.60 11.69 -2.86
N ARG A 95 -2.91 10.72 -2.26
CA ARG A 95 -2.22 9.64 -2.97
C ARG A 95 -3.19 8.79 -3.80
N TRP A 96 -4.33 8.42 -3.23
CA TRP A 96 -5.35 7.64 -3.94
C TRP A 96 -5.98 8.41 -5.09
N ALA A 97 -6.30 9.68 -4.88
CA ALA A 97 -6.82 10.54 -5.93
C ALA A 97 -5.82 10.66 -7.10
N LEU A 98 -4.53 10.82 -6.79
CA LEU A 98 -3.47 10.87 -7.79
C LEU A 98 -3.33 9.56 -8.58
N ILE A 99 -3.43 8.41 -7.91
CA ILE A 99 -3.37 7.09 -8.55
C ILE A 99 -4.56 6.89 -9.49
N LYS A 100 -5.78 7.27 -9.08
CA LYS A 100 -6.97 7.17 -9.93
C LYS A 100 -6.86 8.09 -11.16
N ASP A 101 -6.45 9.32 -10.95
CA ASP A 101 -6.23 10.31 -12.01
C ASP A 101 -5.20 9.80 -13.04
N TYR A 102 -4.08 9.28 -12.56
CA TYR A 102 -3.06 8.67 -13.40
C TYR A 102 -3.58 7.45 -14.17
N ALA A 103 -4.26 6.53 -13.51
CA ALA A 103 -4.78 5.32 -14.15
C ALA A 103 -5.80 5.63 -15.26
N ALA A 104 -6.55 6.73 -15.14
CA ALA A 104 -7.49 7.17 -16.17
C ALA A 104 -6.82 7.83 -17.38
N ASN A 105 -5.59 8.37 -17.22
CA ASN A 105 -4.99 9.27 -18.23
C ASN A 105 -3.59 8.84 -18.71
N TYR A 106 -2.99 7.76 -18.20
CA TYR A 106 -1.58 7.41 -18.44
C TYR A 106 -1.19 7.27 -19.92
N ASN A 107 -2.12 6.88 -20.79
CA ASN A 107 -1.88 6.66 -22.22
C ASN A 107 -2.18 7.90 -23.09
N THR A 108 -2.75 8.96 -22.52
CA THR A 108 -3.09 10.22 -23.20
C THR A 108 -2.52 11.44 -22.48
N MET A 109 -1.61 11.21 -21.52
CA MET A 109 -1.05 12.24 -20.67
C MET A 109 -0.22 13.23 -21.49
N THR A 110 -0.50 14.52 -21.34
CA THR A 110 0.34 15.59 -21.90
C THR A 110 1.57 15.85 -21.05
N ASP A 111 2.60 16.49 -21.59
CA ASP A 111 3.82 16.87 -20.85
C ASP A 111 3.51 17.68 -19.58
N ALA A 112 2.54 18.62 -19.67
CA ALA A 112 2.12 19.41 -18.52
C ALA A 112 1.46 18.55 -17.44
N GLN A 113 0.64 17.57 -17.82
CA GLN A 113 0.03 16.62 -16.88
C GLN A 113 1.06 15.70 -16.27
N ALA A 114 2.07 15.27 -17.03
CA ALA A 114 3.18 14.45 -16.52
C ALA A 114 4.01 15.23 -15.48
N GLN A 115 4.31 16.50 -15.72
CA GLN A 115 4.99 17.37 -14.75
C GLN A 115 4.16 17.59 -13.49
N ASP A 116 2.86 17.85 -13.62
CA ASP A 116 1.93 17.98 -12.48
C ASP A 116 1.86 16.68 -11.67
N TYR A 117 1.80 15.53 -12.32
CA TYR A 117 1.83 14.21 -11.67
C TYR A 117 3.09 14.03 -10.83
N ILE A 118 4.28 14.31 -11.37
CA ILE A 118 5.55 14.18 -10.64
C ILE A 118 5.52 15.08 -9.41
N LYS A 119 5.12 16.35 -9.58
CA LYS A 119 5.04 17.31 -8.47
C LYS A 119 4.11 16.83 -7.38
N ARG A 120 2.86 16.49 -7.71
CA ARG A 120 1.85 16.02 -6.75
C ARG A 120 2.27 14.73 -6.05
N SER A 121 2.90 13.80 -6.78
CA SER A 121 3.44 12.55 -6.21
C SER A 121 4.52 12.85 -5.16
N THR A 122 5.47 13.71 -5.50
CA THR A 122 6.53 14.13 -4.58
C THR A 122 6.00 14.86 -3.36
N ASP A 123 5.03 15.76 -3.55
CA ASP A 123 4.39 16.51 -2.45
C ASP A 123 3.72 15.55 -1.44
N VAL A 124 3.03 14.52 -1.91
CA VAL A 124 2.42 13.49 -1.04
C VAL A 124 3.48 12.70 -0.25
N GLU A 125 4.56 12.29 -0.92
CA GLU A 125 5.65 11.58 -0.25
C GLU A 125 6.30 12.44 0.84
N GLN A 126 6.55 13.70 0.56
CA GLN A 126 7.09 14.66 1.53
C GLN A 126 6.17 14.85 2.73
N GLN A 127 4.85 14.97 2.52
CA GLN A 127 3.87 15.06 3.60
C GLN A 127 3.90 13.83 4.52
N LEU A 128 3.98 12.63 3.94
CA LEU A 128 4.04 11.38 4.71
C LEU A 128 5.37 11.25 5.49
N ILE A 129 6.49 11.68 4.91
CA ILE A 129 7.78 11.73 5.61
C ILE A 129 7.73 12.74 6.76
N ALA A 130 7.26 13.96 6.50
CA ALA A 130 7.15 15.01 7.51
C ALA A 130 6.25 14.59 8.67
N LEU A 131 5.13 13.91 8.37
CA LEU A 131 4.24 13.37 9.37
C LEU A 131 4.94 12.34 10.28
N ARG A 132 5.69 11.39 9.73
CA ARG A 132 6.46 10.43 10.53
C ARG A 132 7.46 11.15 11.44
N MET A 133 8.20 12.11 10.89
CA MET A 133 9.20 12.86 11.64
C MET A 133 8.57 13.71 12.75
N LYS A 134 7.36 14.24 12.56
CA LYS A 134 6.59 14.92 13.60
C LYS A 134 6.28 13.99 14.79
N TYR A 135 5.98 12.71 14.51
CA TYR A 135 5.54 11.76 15.54
C TYR A 135 6.67 10.99 16.22
N VAL A 136 7.85 10.86 15.62
CA VAL A 136 9.02 10.22 16.24
C VAL A 136 9.28 10.76 17.64
N PRO A 137 9.46 12.08 17.88
CA PRO A 137 9.72 12.60 19.22
C PRO A 137 8.53 12.44 20.18
N LEU A 138 7.31 12.30 19.70
CA LEU A 138 6.15 12.05 20.55
C LEU A 138 6.16 10.60 21.06
N PHE A 139 6.51 9.63 20.21
CA PHE A 139 6.69 8.25 20.63
C PHE A 139 7.88 8.08 21.60
N GLU A 140 8.99 8.77 21.36
CA GLU A 140 10.17 8.72 22.24
C GLU A 140 9.90 9.23 23.67
N LYS A 141 8.84 10.03 23.88
CA LYS A 141 8.40 10.43 25.22
C LYS A 141 7.73 9.31 26.01
N VAL A 142 7.24 8.27 25.33
CA VAL A 142 6.41 7.22 25.94
C VAL A 142 6.98 5.80 25.81
N ILE A 143 7.87 5.59 24.84
CA ILE A 143 8.60 4.33 24.64
C ILE A 143 10.08 4.60 24.37
N SER A 144 10.92 3.57 24.53
CA SER A 144 12.37 3.74 24.31
C SER A 144 12.68 4.07 22.84
N PRO A 145 13.82 4.73 22.55
CA PRO A 145 14.27 5.00 21.19
C PRO A 145 14.36 3.75 20.30
N LYS A 146 14.74 2.59 20.88
CA LYS A 146 14.78 1.32 20.16
C LYS A 146 13.38 0.85 19.74
N LYS A 147 12.38 0.99 20.61
CA LYS A 147 10.99 0.67 20.29
C LYS A 147 10.40 1.66 19.28
N THR A 148 10.76 2.93 19.38
CA THR A 148 10.39 3.95 18.38
C THR A 148 10.97 3.64 17.01
N ALA A 149 12.25 3.26 16.95
CA ALA A 149 12.88 2.84 15.70
C ALA A 149 12.22 1.58 15.11
N LEU A 150 11.83 0.62 15.96
CA LEU A 150 11.11 -0.57 15.53
C LEU A 150 9.72 -0.21 14.96
N TRP A 151 8.95 0.65 15.66
CA TRP A 151 7.69 1.18 15.13
C TRP A 151 7.88 1.85 13.77
N TYR A 152 8.87 2.73 13.63
CA TYR A 152 9.18 3.42 12.37
C TYR A 152 9.47 2.42 11.24
N GLN A 153 10.28 1.40 11.51
CA GLN A 153 10.60 0.36 10.52
C GLN A 153 9.38 -0.44 10.09
N ILE A 154 8.48 -0.76 11.02
CA ILE A 154 7.24 -1.49 10.74
C ILE A 154 6.33 -0.62 9.86
N ASP A 155 6.08 0.61 10.27
CA ASP A 155 5.23 1.55 9.53
C ASP A 155 5.75 1.75 8.09
N ARG A 156 7.06 1.94 7.94
CA ARG A 156 7.71 2.09 6.65
C ARG A 156 7.61 0.82 5.78
N ARG A 157 7.79 -0.37 6.36
CA ARG A 157 7.67 -1.63 5.62
C ARG A 157 6.25 -1.87 5.11
N ILE A 158 5.24 -1.56 5.91
CA ILE A 158 3.85 -1.68 5.49
C ILE A 158 3.59 -0.75 4.30
N ASP A 159 4.05 0.50 4.36
CA ASP A 159 3.90 1.45 3.24
C ASP A 159 4.62 0.99 1.97
N LEU A 160 5.81 0.39 2.09
CA LEU A 160 6.55 -0.18 0.96
C LEU A 160 5.82 -1.35 0.32
N LEU A 161 5.23 -2.25 1.11
CA LEU A 161 4.44 -3.37 0.60
C LEU A 161 3.20 -2.89 -0.16
N ILE A 162 2.49 -1.90 0.38
CA ILE A 162 1.35 -1.27 -0.30
C ILE A 162 1.79 -0.63 -1.62
N SER A 163 2.89 0.12 -1.59
CA SER A 163 3.44 0.78 -2.78
C SER A 163 3.84 -0.23 -3.86
N LEU A 164 4.47 -1.34 -3.47
CA LEU A 164 4.85 -2.41 -4.40
C LEU A 164 3.62 -3.05 -5.06
N GLN A 165 2.59 -3.37 -4.28
CA GLN A 165 1.35 -3.95 -4.81
C GLN A 165 0.63 -3.00 -5.78
N LEU A 166 0.63 -1.70 -5.48
CA LEU A 166 0.05 -0.69 -6.37
C LEU A 166 0.87 -0.55 -7.65
N SER A 167 2.19 -0.44 -7.55
CA SER A 167 3.08 -0.29 -8.70
C SER A 167 3.00 -1.47 -9.67
N ALA A 168 2.74 -2.67 -9.17
CA ALA A 168 2.56 -3.85 -10.02
C ALA A 168 1.28 -3.82 -10.87
N ARG A 169 0.31 -2.97 -10.54
CA ARG A 169 -0.99 -2.84 -11.21
C ARG A 169 -1.14 -1.57 -12.04
N ILE A 170 -0.25 -0.60 -11.85
CA ILE A 170 -0.30 0.70 -12.53
C ILE A 170 0.64 0.63 -13.74
N PRO A 171 0.15 0.84 -14.98
CA PRO A 171 1.01 0.86 -16.17
C PRO A 171 1.98 2.05 -16.13
N MET A 172 3.05 1.95 -16.88
CA MET A 172 3.95 3.09 -17.09
C MET A 172 3.37 4.08 -18.09
N VAL A 173 3.85 5.34 -18.06
CA VAL A 173 3.50 6.36 -19.06
C VAL A 173 3.84 5.86 -20.45
N ASP A 174 2.88 5.99 -21.38
CA ASP A 174 3.12 5.71 -22.80
C ASP A 174 3.83 6.90 -23.45
N THR A 175 5.08 6.68 -23.90
CA THR A 175 5.91 7.70 -24.57
C THR A 175 5.96 7.50 -26.09
N SER A 176 5.12 6.62 -26.63
CA SER A 176 5.13 6.28 -28.08
C SER A 176 4.33 7.24 -28.96
N ARG A 177 3.72 8.27 -28.38
CA ARG A 177 2.90 9.25 -29.10
C ARG A 177 3.47 10.65 -28.99
#